data_4caff3eafa20ac4a390bbb90a16346ca
#
_entry.id   4caff3eafa20ac4a390bbb90a16346ca
#
_cell.length_a   1.000
_cell.length_b   1.000
_cell.length_c   1.000
_cell.angle_alpha   90.00
_cell.angle_beta   90.00
_cell.angle_gamma   90.00
#
_symmetry.space_group_name_H-M   'P 1'
#
loop_
_entity.id
_entity.type
_entity.pdbx_description
1 polymer ?
#
loop_
_entity_poly.entity_id
_entity_poly.type
_entity_poly.pdbx_seq_one_letter_code
_entity_poly.pdbx_strand_id
1 'polypeptide(L)'
;IARAASNISVELFPIRSMFISHAGDEHRDFQMLERDYCAVGGSLDEIANTPKNIGSEALSAFMFPRASQPDPLDLLGAMFVIEGLGRQKSGQWAEALKAQLRLADGQVSFLRYHRQNDDSHFDRLREVLASGIVTGDVAGRIVKTAKVVARLYALQLEEMDNF
;
A
#
# COMPACT_ATOMS: atom_id res chain seq x y z
N ILE A 1 -7.20 -2.04 -4.30
CA ILE A 1 -8.12 -0.91 -3.98
C ILE A 1 -9.26 -0.90 -4.99
N ALA A 2 -9.05 -0.78 -6.31
CA ALA A 2 -10.10 -0.71 -7.34
C ALA A 2 -11.09 -1.89 -7.27
N ARG A 3 -10.60 -3.12 -7.06
CA ARG A 3 -11.44 -4.31 -6.85
C ARG A 3 -12.36 -4.16 -5.64
N ALA A 4 -11.83 -3.64 -4.53
CA ALA A 4 -12.62 -3.38 -3.33
C ALA A 4 -13.69 -2.31 -3.58
N ALA A 5 -13.33 -1.23 -4.25
CA ALA A 5 -14.27 -0.16 -4.60
C ALA A 5 -15.50 -0.67 -5.38
N SER A 6 -15.30 -1.63 -6.30
CA SER A 6 -16.40 -2.22 -7.07
C SER A 6 -17.35 -3.11 -6.24
N ASN A 7 -16.89 -3.59 -5.08
CA ASN A 7 -17.66 -4.44 -4.16
C ASN A 7 -18.24 -3.68 -2.96
N ILE A 8 -17.98 -2.38 -2.82
CA ILE A 8 -18.61 -1.55 -1.78
C ILE A 8 -19.98 -1.08 -2.27
N SER A 9 -21.00 -1.29 -1.44
CA SER A 9 -22.38 -0.93 -1.74
C SER A 9 -22.57 0.58 -1.90
N VAL A 10 -23.63 0.99 -2.60
CA VAL A 10 -23.94 2.42 -2.83
C VAL A 10 -24.38 3.13 -1.56
N GLU A 11 -24.88 2.41 -0.58
CA GLU A 11 -25.26 2.93 0.73
C GLU A 11 -24.03 3.44 1.49
N LEU A 12 -22.84 2.92 1.18
CA LEU A 12 -21.56 3.34 1.73
C LEU A 12 -20.81 4.30 0.79
N PHE A 13 -21.57 5.15 0.09
CA PHE A 13 -21.07 6.04 -0.95
C PHE A 13 -19.81 6.83 -0.57
N PRO A 14 -19.68 7.45 0.63
CA PRO A 14 -18.46 8.17 0.99
C PRO A 14 -17.22 7.28 1.00
N ILE A 15 -17.33 6.05 1.53
CA ILE A 15 -16.21 5.10 1.56
C ILE A 15 -15.90 4.61 0.15
N ARG A 16 -16.94 4.25 -0.62
CA ARG A 16 -16.77 3.84 -2.03
C ARG A 16 -16.06 4.90 -2.85
N SER A 17 -16.48 6.16 -2.73
CA SER A 17 -15.87 7.28 -3.42
C SER A 17 -14.41 7.48 -3.02
N MET A 18 -14.09 7.34 -1.74
CA MET A 18 -12.72 7.40 -1.26
C MET A 18 -11.85 6.28 -1.86
N PHE A 19 -12.34 5.03 -1.92
CA PHE A 19 -11.61 3.92 -2.55
C PHE A 19 -11.40 4.14 -4.05
N ILE A 20 -12.38 4.70 -4.76
CA ILE A 20 -12.26 5.04 -6.20
C ILE A 20 -11.20 6.11 -6.41
N SER A 21 -11.27 7.21 -5.65
CA SER A 21 -10.29 8.30 -5.73
C SER A 21 -8.88 7.79 -5.46
N HIS A 22 -8.71 7.06 -4.35
CA HIS A 22 -7.42 6.52 -3.96
C HIS A 22 -6.85 5.54 -5.01
N ALA A 23 -7.70 4.69 -5.60
CA ALA A 23 -7.28 3.84 -6.71
C ALA A 23 -6.85 4.64 -7.94
N GLY A 24 -7.48 5.79 -8.19
CA GLY A 24 -7.11 6.73 -9.26
C GLY A 24 -5.77 7.40 -8.99
N ASP A 25 -5.50 7.76 -7.75
CA ASP A 25 -4.24 8.38 -7.34
C ASP A 25 -3.07 7.37 -7.50
N GLU A 26 -3.25 6.14 -7.04
CA GLU A 26 -2.18 5.12 -6.92
C GLU A 26 -1.91 4.27 -8.17
N HIS A 27 -2.80 4.27 -9.18
CA HIS A 27 -2.77 3.26 -10.26
C HIS A 27 -1.53 3.28 -11.15
N ARG A 28 -0.71 4.32 -11.09
CA ARG A 28 0.53 4.48 -11.87
C ARG A 28 1.81 4.48 -11.04
N ASP A 29 1.71 4.43 -9.74
CA ASP A 29 2.87 4.65 -8.86
C ASP A 29 3.92 3.55 -8.96
N PHE A 30 3.51 2.32 -9.33
CA PHE A 30 4.44 1.25 -9.67
C PHE A 30 5.45 1.65 -10.76
N GLN A 31 5.07 2.54 -11.70
CA GLN A 31 5.98 3.01 -12.76
C GLN A 31 7.13 3.85 -12.21
N MET A 32 6.97 4.51 -11.07
CA MET A 32 8.08 5.19 -10.41
C MET A 32 9.08 4.18 -9.88
N LEU A 33 8.59 3.09 -9.26
CA LEU A 33 9.44 2.03 -8.74
C LEU A 33 10.18 1.29 -9.87
N GLU A 34 9.52 1.04 -11.01
CA GLU A 34 10.16 0.49 -12.22
C GLU A 34 11.31 1.39 -12.71
N ARG A 35 11.07 2.71 -12.78
CA ARG A 35 12.11 3.67 -13.18
C ARG A 35 13.28 3.71 -12.18
N ASP A 36 12.98 3.72 -10.87
CA ASP A 36 14.01 3.71 -9.84
C ASP A 36 14.85 2.42 -9.93
N TYR A 37 14.22 1.26 -10.14
CA TYR A 37 14.91 -0.01 -10.29
C TYR A 37 15.83 -0.02 -11.53
N CYS A 38 15.34 0.45 -12.67
CA CYS A 38 16.17 0.58 -13.87
C CYS A 38 17.32 1.58 -13.69
N ALA A 39 17.08 2.66 -12.94
CA ALA A 39 18.10 3.68 -12.67
C ALA A 39 19.24 3.19 -11.75
N VAL A 40 19.02 2.11 -11.00
CA VAL A 40 20.07 1.44 -10.20
C VAL A 40 20.71 0.25 -10.91
N GLY A 41 20.37 0.00 -12.17
CA GLY A 41 20.97 -1.03 -13.01
C GLY A 41 20.14 -2.29 -13.23
N GLY A 42 18.94 -2.36 -12.68
CA GLY A 42 17.99 -3.43 -12.99
C GLY A 42 17.29 -3.24 -14.34
N SER A 43 16.41 -4.17 -14.70
CA SER A 43 15.67 -4.13 -15.96
C SER A 43 14.19 -4.45 -15.80
N LEU A 44 13.36 -3.98 -16.75
CA LEU A 44 11.93 -4.32 -16.78
C LEU A 44 11.69 -5.81 -17.02
N ASP A 45 12.60 -6.47 -17.73
CA ASP A 45 12.52 -7.91 -17.99
C ASP A 45 12.70 -8.72 -16.68
N GLU A 46 13.62 -8.31 -15.83
CA GLU A 46 13.78 -8.89 -14.49
C GLU A 46 12.51 -8.70 -13.65
N ILE A 47 11.93 -7.49 -13.62
CA ILE A 47 10.68 -7.24 -12.90
C ILE A 47 9.55 -8.15 -13.40
N ALA A 48 9.44 -8.32 -14.72
CA ALA A 48 8.38 -9.12 -15.33
C ALA A 48 8.53 -10.63 -15.08
N ASN A 49 9.75 -11.14 -14.98
CA ASN A 49 10.05 -12.57 -14.95
C ASN A 49 10.49 -13.09 -13.56
N THR A 50 10.83 -12.21 -12.62
CA THR A 50 11.17 -12.63 -11.26
C THR A 50 9.89 -12.98 -10.49
N PRO A 51 9.80 -14.15 -9.87
CA PRO A 51 8.67 -14.49 -9.00
C PRO A 51 8.62 -13.56 -7.79
N LYS A 52 7.44 -13.45 -7.18
CA LYS A 52 7.32 -12.76 -5.90
C LYS A 52 8.04 -13.56 -4.83
N ASN A 53 8.70 -12.86 -3.90
CA ASN A 53 9.15 -13.53 -2.69
C ASN A 53 7.95 -14.01 -1.85
N ILE A 54 8.20 -14.95 -0.93
CA ILE A 54 7.12 -15.59 -0.15
C ILE A 54 6.28 -14.60 0.65
N GLY A 55 6.87 -13.51 1.16
CA GLY A 55 6.15 -12.46 1.88
C GLY A 55 5.23 -11.65 0.97
N SER A 56 5.69 -11.30 -0.23
CA SER A 56 4.89 -10.60 -1.26
C SER A 56 3.75 -11.47 -1.79
N GLU A 57 4.00 -12.77 -1.97
CA GLU A 57 2.96 -13.71 -2.36
C GLU A 57 1.90 -13.85 -1.27
N ALA A 58 2.31 -14.04 -0.01
CA ALA A 58 1.42 -14.15 1.13
C ALA A 58 0.55 -12.88 1.32
N LEU A 59 1.15 -11.69 1.18
CA LEU A 59 0.42 -10.42 1.24
C LEU A 59 -0.62 -10.32 0.11
N SER A 60 -0.24 -10.65 -1.11
CA SER A 60 -1.16 -10.67 -2.27
C SER A 60 -2.30 -11.66 -2.06
N ALA A 61 -1.99 -12.89 -1.62
CA ALA A 61 -2.98 -13.94 -1.35
C ALA A 61 -3.95 -13.57 -0.22
N PHE A 62 -3.52 -12.75 0.73
CA PHE A 62 -4.37 -12.20 1.78
C PHE A 62 -5.30 -11.09 1.28
N MET A 63 -4.77 -10.17 0.47
CA MET A 63 -5.47 -8.94 0.06
C MET A 63 -6.53 -9.19 -1.03
N PHE A 64 -6.21 -9.98 -2.06
CA PHE A 64 -7.10 -10.15 -3.21
C PHE A 64 -8.45 -10.80 -2.89
N PRO A 65 -8.53 -11.90 -2.13
CA PRO A 65 -9.82 -12.48 -1.75
C PRO A 65 -10.66 -11.54 -0.90
N ARG A 66 -10.03 -10.77 0.01
CA ARG A 66 -10.74 -9.78 0.84
C ARG A 66 -11.35 -8.67 0.00
N ALA A 67 -10.59 -8.14 -0.96
CA ALA A 67 -11.08 -7.12 -1.88
C ALA A 67 -12.28 -7.59 -2.75
N SER A 68 -12.52 -8.89 -2.83
CA SER A 68 -13.63 -9.49 -3.58
C SER A 68 -14.86 -9.81 -2.73
N GLN A 69 -14.81 -9.58 -1.40
CA GLN A 69 -15.96 -9.76 -0.52
C GLN A 69 -16.94 -8.59 -0.65
N PRO A 70 -18.23 -8.79 -0.33
CA PRO A 70 -19.18 -7.68 -0.19
C PRO A 70 -18.72 -6.71 0.92
N ASP A 71 -18.77 -5.43 0.64
CA ASP A 71 -18.41 -4.35 1.55
C ASP A 71 -17.09 -4.60 2.33
N PRO A 72 -15.94 -4.68 1.61
CA PRO A 72 -14.65 -5.08 2.19
C PRO A 72 -14.02 -3.94 3.01
N LEU A 73 -14.77 -3.42 4.01
CA LEU A 73 -14.37 -2.28 4.84
C LEU A 73 -13.16 -2.56 5.72
N ASP A 74 -12.88 -3.82 6.00
CA ASP A 74 -11.69 -4.23 6.74
C ASP A 74 -10.38 -3.87 6.02
N LEU A 75 -10.42 -3.64 4.69
CA LEU A 75 -9.28 -3.13 3.92
C LEU A 75 -8.88 -1.69 4.29
N LEU A 76 -9.74 -0.92 4.95
CA LEU A 76 -9.34 0.34 5.58
C LEU A 76 -8.16 0.14 6.55
N GLY A 77 -8.09 -1.03 7.20
CA GLY A 77 -6.95 -1.40 8.04
C GLY A 77 -5.66 -1.65 7.26
N ALA A 78 -5.76 -2.23 6.06
CA ALA A 78 -4.62 -2.40 5.17
C ALA A 78 -4.10 -1.05 4.66
N MET A 79 -5.00 -0.19 4.20
CA MET A 79 -4.66 1.17 3.76
C MET A 79 -4.00 1.95 4.90
N PHE A 80 -4.54 1.88 6.11
CA PHE A 80 -3.97 2.55 7.29
C PHE A 80 -2.51 2.17 7.54
N VAL A 81 -2.16 0.91 7.38
CA VAL A 81 -0.78 0.43 7.54
C VAL A 81 0.11 0.92 6.40
N ILE A 82 -0.32 0.78 5.15
CA ILE A 82 0.50 1.09 3.98
C ILE A 82 0.74 2.61 3.90
N GLU A 83 -0.31 3.42 3.99
CA GLU A 83 -0.19 4.88 4.00
C GLU A 83 0.60 5.40 5.22
N GLY A 84 0.37 4.77 6.39
CA GLY A 84 1.12 5.10 7.60
C GLY A 84 2.61 4.79 7.49
N LEU A 85 2.99 3.72 6.81
CA LEU A 85 4.40 3.38 6.54
C LEU A 85 5.00 4.37 5.52
N GLY A 86 4.31 4.66 4.43
CA GLY A 86 4.74 5.64 3.44
C GLY A 86 5.01 6.99 4.10
N ARG A 87 4.03 7.51 4.83
CA ARG A 87 4.16 8.77 5.57
C ARG A 87 5.34 8.80 6.55
N GLN A 88 5.51 7.74 7.35
CA GLN A 88 6.48 7.74 8.46
C GLN A 88 7.87 7.26 8.06
N LYS A 89 7.98 6.35 7.12
CA LYS A 89 9.21 5.61 6.83
C LYS A 89 9.81 5.87 5.46
N SER A 90 9.01 6.16 4.43
CA SER A 90 9.53 6.26 3.06
C SER A 90 10.67 7.25 2.92
N GLY A 91 10.56 8.44 3.54
CA GLY A 91 11.64 9.42 3.52
C GLY A 91 12.91 8.96 4.27
N GLN A 92 12.75 8.27 5.40
CA GLN A 92 13.90 7.72 6.13
C GLN A 92 14.59 6.62 5.32
N TRP A 93 13.81 5.75 4.66
CA TRP A 93 14.34 4.71 3.78
C TRP A 93 15.04 5.30 2.56
N ALA A 94 14.47 6.33 1.93
CA ALA A 94 15.11 7.01 0.81
C ALA A 94 16.48 7.55 1.20
N GLU A 95 16.60 8.27 2.32
CA GLU A 95 17.87 8.83 2.76
C GLU A 95 18.88 7.75 3.19
N ALA A 96 18.42 6.68 3.84
CA ALA A 96 19.27 5.54 4.19
C ALA A 96 19.86 4.84 2.95
N LEU A 97 19.02 4.54 1.94
CA LEU A 97 19.45 3.93 0.67
C LEU A 97 20.43 4.83 -0.07
N LYS A 98 20.14 6.14 -0.16
CA LYS A 98 21.04 7.10 -0.79
C LYS A 98 22.41 7.11 -0.12
N ALA A 99 22.44 7.15 1.22
CA ALA A 99 23.69 7.19 1.98
C ALA A 99 24.50 5.89 1.84
N GLN A 100 23.84 4.73 1.93
CA GLN A 100 24.51 3.42 1.90
C GLN A 100 24.98 3.04 0.50
N LEU A 101 24.18 3.32 -0.52
CA LEU A 101 24.42 2.89 -1.90
C LEU A 101 24.92 4.03 -2.80
N ARG A 102 25.09 5.24 -2.25
CA ARG A 102 25.52 6.46 -2.97
C ARG A 102 24.57 6.80 -4.14
N LEU A 103 23.28 6.68 -3.92
CA LEU A 103 22.27 6.94 -4.94
C LEU A 103 21.94 8.43 -5.06
N ALA A 104 21.56 8.84 -6.26
CA ALA A 104 21.01 10.17 -6.53
C ALA A 104 19.50 10.22 -6.18
N ASP A 105 18.95 11.42 -6.06
CA ASP A 105 17.53 11.65 -5.77
C ASP A 105 16.56 10.98 -6.76
N GLY A 106 16.93 10.93 -8.04
CA GLY A 106 16.13 10.31 -9.08
C GLY A 106 16.15 8.77 -9.08
N GLN A 107 16.90 8.14 -8.17
CA GLN A 107 16.98 6.68 -8.00
C GLN A 107 16.19 6.19 -6.78
N VAL A 108 15.53 7.09 -6.06
CA VAL A 108 14.64 6.83 -4.90
C VAL A 108 13.36 7.66 -5.01
N SER A 109 12.91 7.93 -6.24
CA SER A 109 11.81 8.86 -6.51
C SER A 109 10.49 8.35 -5.94
N PHE A 110 10.22 7.04 -5.99
CA PHE A 110 9.04 6.41 -5.40
C PHE A 110 8.93 6.69 -3.89
N LEU A 111 9.99 6.45 -3.14
CA LEU A 111 10.00 6.68 -1.70
C LEU A 111 9.85 8.16 -1.33
N ARG A 112 10.46 9.05 -2.10
CA ARG A 112 10.34 10.50 -1.88
C ARG A 112 8.94 11.02 -2.18
N TYR A 113 8.33 10.52 -3.24
CA TYR A 113 6.96 10.87 -3.62
C TYR A 113 5.98 10.49 -2.51
N HIS A 114 6.03 9.26 -2.01
CA HIS A 114 5.12 8.76 -0.98
C HIS A 114 5.30 9.51 0.36
N ARG A 115 6.52 9.96 0.70
CA ARG A 115 6.68 10.83 1.87
C ARG A 115 5.81 12.10 1.79
N GLN A 116 5.60 12.64 0.61
CA GLN A 116 4.89 13.93 0.44
C GLN A 116 3.38 13.74 0.24
N ASN A 117 2.98 12.66 -0.44
CA ASN A 117 1.58 12.46 -0.83
C ASN A 117 0.76 11.67 0.18
N ASP A 118 1.38 10.76 0.94
CA ASP A 118 0.66 9.91 1.89
C ASP A 118 0.07 10.71 3.08
N ASP A 119 0.50 11.95 3.30
CA ASP A 119 -0.16 12.83 4.28
C ASP A 119 -1.63 13.07 3.94
N SER A 120 -1.95 13.38 2.68
CA SER A 120 -3.32 13.64 2.23
C SER A 120 -4.17 12.37 2.17
N HIS A 121 -3.57 11.24 1.78
CA HIS A 121 -4.24 9.93 1.77
C HIS A 121 -4.58 9.48 3.18
N PHE A 122 -3.63 9.61 4.09
CA PHE A 122 -3.81 9.24 5.48
C PHE A 122 -4.85 10.09 6.20
N ASP A 123 -4.92 11.39 5.92
CA ASP A 123 -5.93 12.29 6.50
C ASP A 123 -7.34 11.94 6.01
N ARG A 124 -7.54 11.70 4.70
CA ARG A 124 -8.82 11.21 4.15
C ARG A 124 -9.26 9.89 4.80
N LEU A 125 -8.32 8.98 5.02
CA LEU A 125 -8.59 7.71 5.71
C LEU A 125 -9.03 7.93 7.15
N ARG A 126 -8.37 8.83 7.89
CA ARG A 126 -8.75 9.20 9.26
C ARG A 126 -10.15 9.79 9.34
N GLU A 127 -10.52 10.65 8.40
CA GLU A 127 -11.88 11.22 8.32
C GLU A 127 -12.93 10.12 8.15
N VAL A 128 -12.70 9.14 7.26
CA VAL A 128 -13.60 7.99 7.07
C VAL A 128 -13.69 7.15 8.34
N LEU A 129 -12.57 6.86 8.99
CA LEU A 129 -12.56 6.08 10.24
C LEU A 129 -13.30 6.81 11.38
N ALA A 130 -13.28 8.15 11.39
CA ALA A 130 -13.95 8.99 12.39
C ALA A 130 -15.41 9.31 12.05
N SER A 131 -15.91 8.96 10.86
CA SER A 131 -17.23 9.41 10.34
C SER A 131 -18.46 8.77 11.02
N GLY A 132 -18.25 7.81 11.92
CA GLY A 132 -19.34 7.04 12.56
C GLY A 132 -19.94 5.93 11.69
N ILE A 133 -19.49 5.77 10.44
CA ILE A 133 -19.90 4.65 9.55
C ILE A 133 -19.26 3.32 10.03
N VAL A 134 -18.11 3.43 10.69
CA VAL A 134 -17.37 2.29 11.21
C VAL A 134 -17.97 1.87 12.57
N THR A 135 -18.77 0.81 12.56
CA THR A 135 -19.38 0.22 13.78
C THR A 135 -18.42 -0.75 14.48
N GLY A 136 -18.79 -1.20 15.68
CA GLY A 136 -17.91 -2.03 16.53
C GLY A 136 -17.35 -3.29 15.86
N ASP A 137 -18.18 -4.07 15.17
CA ASP A 137 -17.73 -5.29 14.48
C ASP A 137 -16.82 -4.97 13.29
N VAL A 138 -17.16 -3.92 12.53
CA VAL A 138 -16.33 -3.46 11.42
C VAL A 138 -15.00 -2.94 11.94
N ALA A 139 -14.98 -2.17 13.03
CA ALA A 139 -13.76 -1.69 13.67
C ALA A 139 -12.85 -2.85 14.10
N GLY A 140 -13.42 -3.89 14.69
CA GLY A 140 -12.67 -5.10 15.05
C GLY A 140 -12.01 -5.77 13.86
N ARG A 141 -12.73 -5.89 12.72
CA ARG A 141 -12.19 -6.45 11.47
C ARG A 141 -11.08 -5.56 10.87
N ILE A 142 -11.27 -4.23 10.88
CA ILE A 142 -10.26 -3.26 10.42
C ILE A 142 -8.96 -3.41 11.22
N VAL A 143 -9.05 -3.44 12.55
CA VAL A 143 -7.87 -3.62 13.43
C VAL A 143 -7.20 -4.98 13.19
N LYS A 144 -7.97 -6.05 13.02
CA LYS A 144 -7.43 -7.38 12.71
C LYS A 144 -6.67 -7.36 11.38
N THR A 145 -7.27 -6.79 10.33
CA THR A 145 -6.66 -6.69 9.00
C THR A 145 -5.39 -5.83 9.04
N ALA A 146 -5.41 -4.70 9.75
CA ALA A 146 -4.22 -3.88 9.96
C ALA A 146 -3.05 -4.67 10.57
N LYS A 147 -3.31 -5.44 11.64
CA LYS A 147 -2.29 -6.28 12.29
C LYS A 147 -1.73 -7.35 11.36
N VAL A 148 -2.58 -8.00 10.57
CA VAL A 148 -2.15 -9.02 9.61
C VAL A 148 -1.31 -8.39 8.51
N VAL A 149 -1.79 -7.29 7.91
CA VAL A 149 -1.06 -6.61 6.83
C VAL A 149 0.28 -6.08 7.32
N ALA A 150 0.35 -5.49 8.52
CA ALA A 150 1.61 -5.06 9.10
C ALA A 150 2.62 -6.21 9.24
N ARG A 151 2.17 -7.40 9.66
CA ARG A 151 3.05 -8.57 9.76
C ARG A 151 3.46 -9.11 8.40
N LEU A 152 2.54 -9.19 7.44
CA LEU A 152 2.84 -9.64 6.08
C LEU A 152 3.74 -8.66 5.33
N TYR A 153 3.57 -7.36 5.56
CA TYR A 153 4.45 -6.34 5.00
C TYR A 153 5.88 -6.46 5.55
N ALA A 154 6.01 -6.70 6.87
CA ALA A 154 7.31 -6.98 7.47
C ALA A 154 7.95 -8.25 6.87
N LEU A 155 7.19 -9.32 6.72
CA LEU A 155 7.64 -10.57 6.10
C LEU A 155 8.14 -10.34 4.67
N GLN A 156 7.46 -9.50 3.88
CA GLN A 156 7.91 -9.14 2.53
C GLN A 156 9.32 -8.54 2.52
N LEU A 157 9.66 -7.75 3.54
CA LEU A 157 10.98 -7.14 3.67
C LEU A 157 12.02 -8.10 4.30
N GLU A 158 11.57 -8.97 5.21
CA GLU A 158 12.44 -10.00 5.85
C GLU A 158 12.88 -11.06 4.84
N GLU A 159 12.07 -11.34 3.82
CA GLU A 159 12.23 -12.42 2.84
C GLU A 159 12.65 -11.92 1.44
N MET A 160 13.36 -10.79 1.36
CA MET A 160 13.72 -10.18 0.08
C MET A 160 14.50 -11.10 -0.86
N ASP A 161 15.32 -12.00 -0.31
CA ASP A 161 16.15 -12.94 -1.08
C ASP A 161 15.53 -14.35 -1.21
N ASN A 162 14.28 -14.54 -0.75
CA ASN A 162 13.61 -15.85 -0.72
C ASN A 162 12.44 -15.88 -1.71
N PHE A 163 12.70 -16.39 -2.93
CA PHE A 163 11.76 -16.47 -4.04
C PHE A 163 11.20 -17.86 -4.27
#